data_720513ae2c14938e350fd97c0a21fc8d
#
_entry.id   720513ae2c14938e350fd97c0a21fc8d
#
_cell.length_a   1.000
_cell.length_b   1.000
_cell.length_c   1.000
_cell.angle_alpha   90.00
_cell.angle_beta   90.00
_cell.angle_gamma   90.00
#
_symmetry.space_group_name_H-M   'P 1'
#
loop_
_entity.id
_entity.type
_entity.pdbx_description
1 polymer ?
#
loop_
_entity_poly.entity_id
_entity_poly.type
_entity_poly.pdbx_seq_one_letter_code
_entity_poly.pdbx_strand_id
1 'polypeptide(L)'
;MLLKWAGSVLSACFMFMSYQAQAITIEHAKGVTQFAASPKRVVVLGNASLDVLDKIGIKPVATPHAMLPEYLAGYRSNTVNAGAFFEPDLEAIFNAKPDVIIVEKRMMKSYNQLRKIAPTIVFDLSGDHYWVETQANWRMLGKLFEKEQQVEAYISKLQQQFDAIHNEVTERQLSSLMLMNNGSQVAMFGKGSRFTVVFDEFGFTESASSKEASKPTPHGNLISFEYIFDAKPDVIFVIDREQAIGKREGHAKVMFDNKLVKATPAGQNQRVVFVDPNAWYISGGGITATESMLNDVSSALN
;
A
#
# COMPACT_ATOMS: atom_id res chain seq x y z
N MET A 1 -69.89 -57.07 5.48
CA MET A 1 -69.36 -56.00 6.31
C MET A 1 -67.91 -55.88 5.93
N LEU A 2 -67.60 -54.99 4.97
CA LEU A 2 -66.30 -54.84 4.36
C LEU A 2 -65.77 -53.43 4.74
N LEU A 3 -64.74 -53.40 5.58
CA LEU A 3 -64.08 -52.20 6.01
C LEU A 3 -62.94 -51.81 5.00
N LYS A 4 -63.08 -50.67 4.29
CA LYS A 4 -62.10 -50.15 3.39
C LYS A 4 -61.08 -49.27 4.20
N TRP A 5 -59.82 -49.64 4.22
CA TRP A 5 -58.77 -48.84 4.70
C TRP A 5 -58.25 -47.93 3.55
N ALA A 6 -58.39 -46.63 3.73
CA ALA A 6 -57.78 -45.64 2.86
C ALA A 6 -56.47 -45.23 3.48
N GLY A 7 -55.34 -45.64 2.88
CA GLY A 7 -54.00 -45.20 3.25
C GLY A 7 -53.67 -43.85 2.58
N SER A 8 -53.51 -42.77 3.36
CA SER A 8 -52.99 -41.48 2.89
C SER A 8 -51.50 -41.54 2.81
N VAL A 9 -50.95 -41.51 1.60
CA VAL A 9 -49.52 -41.32 1.36
C VAL A 9 -49.21 -39.81 1.41
N LEU A 10 -48.58 -39.37 2.50
CA LEU A 10 -48.09 -38.01 2.65
C LEU A 10 -46.75 -37.90 1.89
N SER A 11 -46.76 -37.31 0.67
CA SER A 11 -45.59 -37.05 -0.13
C SER A 11 -44.88 -35.80 0.42
N ALA A 12 -43.80 -35.98 1.19
CA ALA A 12 -42.95 -34.89 1.66
C ALA A 12 -42.07 -34.40 0.49
N CYS A 13 -42.47 -33.30 -0.14
CA CYS A 13 -41.63 -32.56 -1.10
C CYS A 13 -40.51 -31.86 -0.35
N PHE A 14 -39.33 -32.45 -0.32
CA PHE A 14 -38.10 -31.75 0.09
C PHE A 14 -37.75 -30.75 -1.01
N MET A 15 -38.07 -29.45 -0.83
CA MET A 15 -37.51 -28.37 -1.64
C MET A 15 -36.04 -28.24 -1.28
N PHE A 16 -35.15 -28.76 -2.13
CA PHE A 16 -33.75 -28.39 -2.13
C PHE A 16 -33.68 -26.94 -2.59
N MET A 17 -33.61 -26.00 -1.64
CA MET A 17 -33.13 -24.64 -1.92
C MET A 17 -31.66 -24.72 -2.35
N SER A 18 -31.44 -24.77 -3.66
CA SER A 18 -30.09 -24.57 -4.22
C SER A 18 -29.68 -23.16 -3.88
N TYR A 19 -28.84 -23.01 -2.86
CA TYR A 19 -28.09 -21.78 -2.64
C TYR A 19 -27.15 -21.60 -3.85
N GLN A 20 -27.56 -20.81 -4.83
CA GLN A 20 -26.65 -20.35 -5.87
C GLN A 20 -25.68 -19.39 -5.21
N ALA A 21 -24.48 -19.87 -4.92
CA ALA A 21 -23.39 -19.00 -4.51
C ALA A 21 -23.19 -17.94 -5.62
N GLN A 22 -23.43 -16.69 -5.29
CA GLN A 22 -23.26 -15.61 -6.24
C GLN A 22 -21.77 -15.45 -6.52
N ALA A 23 -21.37 -15.54 -7.80
CA ALA A 23 -19.97 -15.40 -8.21
C ALA A 23 -19.42 -14.02 -7.78
N ILE A 24 -18.26 -14.01 -7.15
CA ILE A 24 -17.55 -12.79 -6.75
C ILE A 24 -16.87 -12.22 -7.99
N THR A 25 -17.32 -11.04 -8.42
CA THR A 25 -16.73 -10.34 -9.58
C THR A 25 -15.80 -9.24 -9.07
N ILE A 26 -14.51 -9.30 -9.45
CA ILE A 26 -13.45 -8.37 -9.07
C ILE A 26 -12.98 -7.60 -10.30
N GLU A 27 -13.13 -6.29 -10.25
CA GLU A 27 -12.57 -5.36 -11.21
C GLU A 27 -11.18 -4.91 -10.73
N HIS A 28 -10.21 -4.88 -11.64
CA HIS A 28 -8.82 -4.47 -11.35
C HIS A 28 -8.15 -3.90 -12.61
N ALA A 29 -6.97 -3.34 -12.49
CA ALA A 29 -6.25 -2.63 -13.58
C ALA A 29 -6.02 -3.47 -14.87
N LYS A 30 -6.21 -4.79 -14.85
CA LYS A 30 -6.08 -5.67 -16.03
C LYS A 30 -7.40 -6.28 -16.49
N GLY A 31 -8.53 -5.76 -16.02
CA GLY A 31 -9.87 -6.19 -16.41
C GLY A 31 -10.68 -6.76 -15.26
N VAL A 32 -11.48 -7.76 -15.55
CA VAL A 32 -12.42 -8.37 -14.59
C VAL A 32 -12.06 -9.84 -14.38
N THR A 33 -12.02 -10.26 -13.13
CA THR A 33 -11.83 -11.67 -12.74
C THR A 33 -13.02 -12.13 -11.92
N GLN A 34 -13.53 -13.33 -12.20
CA GLN A 34 -14.67 -13.93 -11.50
C GLN A 34 -14.20 -15.13 -10.67
N PHE A 35 -14.76 -15.25 -9.45
CA PHE A 35 -14.51 -16.35 -8.53
C PHE A 35 -15.84 -16.98 -8.14
N ALA A 36 -15.92 -18.31 -8.16
CA ALA A 36 -17.12 -19.03 -7.74
C ALA A 36 -17.37 -18.93 -6.23
N ALA A 37 -16.31 -18.71 -5.45
CA ALA A 37 -16.34 -18.53 -4.00
C ALA A 37 -15.08 -17.75 -3.56
N SER A 38 -15.06 -17.27 -2.32
CA SER A 38 -13.88 -16.62 -1.71
C SER A 38 -12.66 -17.56 -1.74
N PRO A 39 -11.52 -17.11 -2.29
CA PRO A 39 -10.31 -17.92 -2.41
C PRO A 39 -9.74 -18.32 -1.04
N LYS A 40 -9.20 -19.54 -0.95
CA LYS A 40 -8.60 -20.09 0.28
C LYS A 40 -7.07 -20.15 0.21
N ARG A 41 -6.53 -20.36 -0.98
CA ARG A 41 -5.09 -20.48 -1.22
C ARG A 41 -4.58 -19.26 -1.97
N VAL A 42 -4.14 -18.27 -1.21
CA VAL A 42 -3.76 -16.96 -1.73
C VAL A 42 -2.24 -16.88 -1.89
N VAL A 43 -1.77 -16.50 -3.06
CA VAL A 43 -0.39 -16.06 -3.28
C VAL A 43 -0.39 -14.55 -3.40
N VAL A 44 0.48 -13.88 -2.63
CA VAL A 44 0.59 -12.42 -2.60
C VAL A 44 1.98 -12.00 -3.02
N LEU A 45 2.08 -11.19 -4.07
CA LEU A 45 3.35 -10.76 -4.66
C LEU A 45 3.57 -9.26 -4.47
N GLY A 46 3.38 -8.79 -3.21
CA GLY A 46 3.63 -7.42 -2.82
C GLY A 46 3.36 -7.17 -1.34
N ASN A 47 4.07 -6.21 -0.75
CA ASN A 47 3.99 -5.97 0.69
C ASN A 47 2.76 -5.13 1.09
N ALA A 48 2.27 -4.26 0.21
CA ALA A 48 1.06 -3.48 0.50
C ALA A 48 -0.19 -4.37 0.57
N SER A 49 -0.37 -5.23 -0.43
CA SER A 49 -1.48 -6.20 -0.44
C SER A 49 -1.34 -7.24 0.68
N LEU A 50 -0.12 -7.66 1.03
CA LEU A 50 0.12 -8.55 2.17
C LEU A 50 -0.28 -7.87 3.50
N ASP A 51 0.05 -6.60 3.70
CA ASP A 51 -0.33 -5.81 4.86
C ASP A 51 -1.87 -5.73 5.01
N VAL A 52 -2.57 -5.48 3.90
CA VAL A 52 -4.04 -5.47 3.93
C VAL A 52 -4.59 -6.84 4.33
N LEU A 53 -4.08 -7.92 3.73
CA LEU A 53 -4.53 -9.28 4.06
C LEU A 53 -4.25 -9.65 5.51
N ASP A 54 -3.11 -9.25 6.05
CA ASP A 54 -2.76 -9.46 7.47
C ASP A 54 -3.78 -8.79 8.39
N LYS A 55 -4.10 -7.51 8.12
CA LYS A 55 -5.07 -6.73 8.91
C LYS A 55 -6.49 -7.29 8.85
N ILE A 56 -6.91 -7.87 7.73
CA ILE A 56 -8.24 -8.50 7.60
C ILE A 56 -8.25 -9.99 7.95
N GLY A 57 -7.12 -10.54 8.42
CA GLY A 57 -7.01 -11.90 8.93
C GLY A 57 -6.92 -12.98 7.85
N ILE A 58 -6.51 -12.65 6.63
CA ILE A 58 -6.29 -13.59 5.53
C ILE A 58 -4.81 -13.97 5.47
N LYS A 59 -4.51 -15.26 5.59
CA LYS A 59 -3.14 -15.76 5.57
C LYS A 59 -2.80 -16.34 4.21
N PRO A 60 -1.82 -15.78 3.48
CA PRO A 60 -1.36 -16.34 2.22
C PRO A 60 -0.61 -17.65 2.42
N VAL A 61 -0.61 -18.50 1.38
CA VAL A 61 0.20 -19.73 1.34
C VAL A 61 1.61 -19.46 0.83
N ALA A 62 1.82 -18.40 0.06
CA ALA A 62 3.13 -17.98 -0.45
C ALA A 62 3.20 -16.45 -0.63
N THR A 63 4.38 -15.89 -0.33
CA THR A 63 4.72 -14.47 -0.56
C THR A 63 6.25 -14.34 -0.72
N PRO A 64 6.79 -13.32 -1.41
CA PRO A 64 8.21 -13.02 -1.38
C PRO A 64 8.69 -12.71 0.04
N HIS A 65 9.84 -13.28 0.44
CA HIS A 65 10.40 -13.06 1.78
C HIS A 65 11.35 -11.87 1.85
N ALA A 66 11.71 -11.29 0.71
CA ALA A 66 12.58 -10.13 0.63
C ALA A 66 11.85 -8.85 1.04
N MET A 67 12.54 -7.96 1.76
CA MET A 67 12.05 -6.62 2.13
C MET A 67 10.71 -6.59 2.89
N LEU A 68 10.38 -7.68 3.60
CA LEU A 68 9.23 -7.66 4.51
C LEU A 68 9.51 -6.69 5.67
N PRO A 69 8.57 -5.77 5.97
CA PRO A 69 8.67 -4.96 7.17
C PRO A 69 8.61 -5.83 8.42
N GLU A 70 9.06 -5.29 9.55
CA GLU A 70 9.15 -6.06 10.82
C GLU A 70 7.80 -6.66 11.23
N TYR A 71 6.72 -5.89 11.10
CA TYR A 71 5.38 -6.36 11.44
C TYR A 71 4.85 -7.50 10.53
N LEU A 72 5.47 -7.74 9.36
CA LEU A 72 5.17 -8.87 8.47
C LEU A 72 6.29 -9.94 8.47
N ALA A 73 7.34 -9.78 9.29
CA ALA A 73 8.49 -10.68 9.28
C ALA A 73 8.13 -12.15 9.58
N GLY A 74 7.05 -12.38 10.35
CA GLY A 74 6.53 -13.71 10.66
C GLY A 74 6.15 -14.55 9.42
N TYR A 75 5.84 -13.91 8.31
CA TYR A 75 5.51 -14.62 7.06
C TYR A 75 6.71 -15.37 6.47
N ARG A 76 7.96 -15.03 6.81
CA ARG A 76 9.16 -15.79 6.38
C ARG A 76 9.15 -17.24 6.83
N SER A 77 8.62 -17.52 8.02
CA SER A 77 8.57 -18.88 8.57
C SER A 77 7.25 -19.61 8.30
N ASN A 78 6.20 -18.88 7.93
CA ASN A 78 4.84 -19.41 7.84
C ASN A 78 4.28 -19.50 6.42
N THR A 79 5.07 -19.13 5.40
CA THR A 79 4.66 -19.18 3.99
C THR A 79 5.78 -19.75 3.12
N VAL A 80 5.41 -20.23 1.93
CA VAL A 80 6.38 -20.56 0.88
C VAL A 80 6.97 -19.25 0.33
N ASN A 81 8.28 -19.21 0.10
CA ASN A 81 8.91 -18.09 -0.57
C ASN A 81 8.51 -18.04 -2.04
N ALA A 82 7.79 -17.03 -2.46
CA ALA A 82 7.28 -16.85 -3.81
C ALA A 82 8.27 -16.15 -4.76
N GLY A 83 9.55 -16.05 -4.39
CA GLY A 83 10.61 -15.46 -5.21
C GLY A 83 11.25 -14.20 -4.63
N ALA A 84 11.94 -13.45 -5.48
CA ALA A 84 12.58 -12.20 -5.14
C ALA A 84 11.58 -11.01 -5.23
N PHE A 85 12.03 -9.82 -4.84
CA PHE A 85 11.16 -8.63 -4.77
C PHE A 85 10.67 -8.12 -6.15
N PHE A 86 11.39 -8.45 -7.23
CA PHE A 86 11.05 -8.06 -8.61
C PHE A 86 10.84 -9.24 -9.56
N GLU A 87 11.06 -10.46 -9.08
CA GLU A 87 11.02 -11.67 -9.89
C GLU A 87 10.35 -12.80 -9.13
N PRO A 88 9.15 -13.25 -9.56
CA PRO A 88 8.44 -14.35 -8.92
C PRO A 88 9.10 -15.70 -9.23
N ASP A 89 9.10 -16.60 -8.26
CA ASP A 89 9.39 -18.00 -8.45
C ASP A 89 8.13 -18.72 -8.96
N LEU A 90 8.02 -18.85 -10.28
CA LEU A 90 6.85 -19.45 -10.91
C LEU A 90 6.64 -20.93 -10.53
N GLU A 91 7.71 -21.67 -10.24
CA GLU A 91 7.64 -23.07 -9.83
C GLU A 91 7.11 -23.17 -8.39
N ALA A 92 7.67 -22.39 -7.47
CA ALA A 92 7.18 -22.34 -6.09
C ALA A 92 5.71 -21.90 -6.02
N ILE A 93 5.32 -20.90 -6.83
CA ILE A 93 3.93 -20.42 -6.94
C ILE A 93 3.02 -21.52 -7.48
N PHE A 94 3.40 -22.20 -8.56
CA PHE A 94 2.64 -23.30 -9.13
C PHE A 94 2.44 -24.44 -8.13
N ASN A 95 3.50 -24.84 -7.43
CA ASN A 95 3.47 -25.90 -6.42
C ASN A 95 2.64 -25.50 -5.18
N ALA A 96 2.48 -24.19 -4.90
CA ALA A 96 1.59 -23.70 -3.85
C ALA A 96 0.10 -23.88 -4.20
N LYS A 97 -0.27 -24.22 -5.44
CA LYS A 97 -1.64 -24.47 -5.92
C LYS A 97 -2.60 -23.35 -5.52
N PRO A 98 -2.36 -22.11 -5.94
CA PRO A 98 -3.21 -20.97 -5.55
C PRO A 98 -4.58 -21.02 -6.21
N ASP A 99 -5.58 -20.50 -5.47
CA ASP A 99 -6.92 -20.17 -6.00
C ASP A 99 -6.91 -18.72 -6.57
N VAL A 100 -6.01 -17.87 -6.08
CA VAL A 100 -5.81 -16.52 -6.53
C VAL A 100 -4.35 -16.08 -6.36
N ILE A 101 -3.87 -15.26 -7.29
CA ILE A 101 -2.59 -14.55 -7.19
C ILE A 101 -2.89 -13.05 -7.15
N ILE A 102 -2.37 -12.35 -6.14
CA ILE A 102 -2.44 -10.89 -6.02
C ILE A 102 -1.07 -10.33 -6.40
N VAL A 103 -1.05 -9.46 -7.41
CA VAL A 103 0.19 -8.90 -7.95
C VAL A 103 0.21 -7.38 -7.83
N GLU A 104 1.37 -6.82 -7.49
CA GLU A 104 1.62 -5.38 -7.45
C GLU A 104 2.51 -4.92 -8.62
N LYS A 105 2.62 -3.59 -8.80
CA LYS A 105 3.34 -2.93 -9.91
C LYS A 105 4.73 -3.51 -10.18
N ARG A 106 5.49 -3.90 -9.15
CA ARG A 106 6.85 -4.44 -9.29
C ARG A 106 6.90 -5.79 -10.00
N MET A 107 5.84 -6.57 -9.90
CA MET A 107 5.71 -7.92 -10.49
C MET A 107 4.92 -7.93 -11.82
N MET A 108 4.45 -6.77 -12.31
CA MET A 108 3.58 -6.66 -13.49
C MET A 108 4.16 -7.25 -14.77
N LYS A 109 5.49 -7.29 -14.91
CA LYS A 109 6.15 -7.93 -16.06
C LYS A 109 5.81 -9.43 -16.17
N SER A 110 5.56 -10.07 -15.03
CA SER A 110 5.24 -11.50 -14.95
C SER A 110 3.74 -11.81 -14.97
N TYR A 111 2.87 -10.78 -15.06
CA TYR A 111 1.41 -10.94 -15.01
C TYR A 111 0.88 -12.02 -15.98
N ASN A 112 1.34 -12.01 -17.23
CA ASN A 112 0.90 -12.98 -18.25
C ASN A 112 1.35 -14.43 -17.97
N GLN A 113 2.41 -14.62 -17.21
CA GLN A 113 2.87 -15.94 -16.77
C GLN A 113 2.08 -16.39 -15.54
N LEU A 114 1.85 -15.50 -14.58
CA LEU A 114 1.12 -15.77 -13.36
C LEU A 114 -0.34 -16.16 -13.63
N ARG A 115 -1.03 -15.47 -14.54
CA ARG A 115 -2.41 -15.78 -14.92
C ARG A 115 -2.60 -17.14 -15.62
N LYS A 116 -1.50 -17.79 -16.06
CA LYS A 116 -1.55 -19.18 -16.55
C LYS A 116 -1.54 -20.19 -15.41
N ILE A 117 -1.13 -19.79 -14.21
CA ILE A 117 -1.10 -20.65 -13.01
C ILE A 117 -2.44 -20.58 -12.30
N ALA A 118 -2.98 -19.37 -12.04
CA ALA A 118 -4.25 -19.16 -11.37
C ALA A 118 -4.87 -17.81 -11.74
N PRO A 119 -6.18 -17.58 -11.44
CA PRO A 119 -6.78 -16.26 -11.51
C PRO A 119 -5.91 -15.22 -10.81
N THR A 120 -5.58 -14.14 -11.53
CA THR A 120 -4.62 -13.13 -11.05
C THR A 120 -5.26 -11.75 -11.08
N ILE A 121 -5.30 -11.09 -9.92
CA ILE A 121 -5.78 -9.72 -9.75
C ILE A 121 -4.63 -8.76 -9.46
N VAL A 122 -4.84 -7.48 -9.74
CA VAL A 122 -3.81 -6.44 -9.61
C VAL A 122 -4.20 -5.47 -8.50
N PHE A 123 -3.33 -5.36 -7.51
CA PHE A 123 -3.34 -4.31 -6.51
C PHE A 123 -2.45 -3.18 -7.06
N ASP A 124 -3.06 -2.10 -7.58
CA ASP A 124 -2.35 -1.05 -8.29
C ASP A 124 -2.48 0.31 -7.61
N LEU A 125 -1.36 1.00 -7.51
CA LEU A 125 -1.27 2.39 -7.13
C LEU A 125 -0.51 3.12 -8.24
N SER A 126 -1.20 3.94 -9.01
CA SER A 126 -0.59 4.81 -10.03
C SER A 126 0.24 5.90 -9.35
N GLY A 127 -0.26 6.39 -8.22
CA GLY A 127 0.29 7.49 -7.43
C GLY A 127 -0.37 8.83 -7.75
N ASP A 128 -1.33 8.89 -8.67
CA ASP A 128 -2.00 10.15 -9.03
C ASP A 128 -3.05 10.56 -7.99
N HIS A 129 -3.71 9.59 -7.36
CA HIS A 129 -4.74 9.77 -6.32
C HIS A 129 -4.56 8.72 -5.22
N TYR A 130 -3.51 8.89 -4.44
CA TYR A 130 -3.04 7.87 -3.51
C TYR A 130 -4.14 7.30 -2.60
N TRP A 131 -4.91 8.17 -1.92
CA TRP A 131 -5.89 7.70 -0.95
C TRP A 131 -7.12 7.06 -1.62
N VAL A 132 -7.59 7.61 -2.74
CA VAL A 132 -8.70 7.04 -3.51
C VAL A 132 -8.33 5.66 -4.05
N GLU A 133 -7.14 5.52 -4.63
CA GLU A 133 -6.64 4.24 -5.16
C GLU A 133 -6.40 3.22 -4.04
N THR A 134 -5.87 3.65 -2.90
CA THR A 134 -5.68 2.82 -1.72
C THR A 134 -7.01 2.26 -1.22
N GLN A 135 -8.03 3.11 -1.05
CA GLN A 135 -9.37 2.68 -0.65
C GLN A 135 -9.98 1.68 -1.64
N ALA A 136 -9.84 1.94 -2.95
CA ALA A 136 -10.36 1.06 -4.00
C ALA A 136 -9.72 -0.32 -3.93
N ASN A 137 -8.41 -0.40 -3.73
CA ASN A 137 -7.69 -1.66 -3.56
C ASN A 137 -8.12 -2.41 -2.28
N TRP A 138 -8.32 -1.70 -1.17
CA TRP A 138 -8.81 -2.33 0.06
C TRP A 138 -10.22 -2.89 -0.10
N ARG A 139 -11.13 -2.11 -0.73
CA ARG A 139 -12.50 -2.57 -1.04
C ARG A 139 -12.49 -3.77 -1.97
N MET A 140 -11.61 -3.80 -2.96
CA MET A 140 -11.41 -4.93 -3.85
C MET A 140 -11.05 -6.21 -3.07
N LEU A 141 -10.08 -6.12 -2.14
CA LEU A 141 -9.70 -7.26 -1.29
C LEU A 141 -10.80 -7.58 -0.28
N GLY A 142 -11.44 -6.59 0.33
CA GLY A 142 -12.59 -6.77 1.21
C GLY A 142 -13.69 -7.58 0.54
N LYS A 143 -14.07 -7.21 -0.68
CA LYS A 143 -15.07 -7.91 -1.48
C LYS A 143 -14.66 -9.35 -1.81
N LEU A 144 -13.39 -9.56 -2.22
CA LEU A 144 -12.88 -10.89 -2.58
C LEU A 144 -12.93 -11.87 -1.40
N PHE A 145 -12.64 -11.38 -0.19
CA PHE A 145 -12.53 -12.19 1.02
C PHE A 145 -13.70 -12.04 1.99
N GLU A 146 -14.80 -11.39 1.56
CA GLU A 146 -16.00 -11.20 2.39
C GLU A 146 -15.68 -10.46 3.72
N LYS A 147 -14.86 -9.39 3.61
CA LYS A 147 -14.38 -8.55 4.71
C LYS A 147 -14.72 -7.06 4.52
N GLU A 148 -15.76 -6.75 3.74
CA GLU A 148 -16.13 -5.39 3.36
C GLU A 148 -16.33 -4.49 4.60
N GLN A 149 -17.08 -4.98 5.60
CA GLN A 149 -17.34 -4.22 6.82
C GLN A 149 -16.05 -3.87 7.58
N GLN A 150 -15.10 -4.81 7.65
CA GLN A 150 -13.83 -4.60 8.33
C GLN A 150 -12.98 -3.58 7.58
N VAL A 151 -12.94 -3.67 6.26
CA VAL A 151 -12.23 -2.73 5.39
C VAL A 151 -12.81 -1.32 5.50
N GLU A 152 -14.14 -1.16 5.44
CA GLU A 152 -14.78 0.15 5.56
C GLU A 152 -14.54 0.78 6.95
N ALA A 153 -14.41 -0.02 8.00
CA ALA A 153 -14.05 0.49 9.33
C ALA A 153 -12.62 1.09 9.34
N TYR A 154 -11.64 0.44 8.68
CA TYR A 154 -10.30 1.00 8.51
C TYR A 154 -10.32 2.28 7.66
N ILE A 155 -11.03 2.26 6.53
CA ILE A 155 -11.15 3.42 5.64
C ILE A 155 -11.72 4.61 6.41
N SER A 156 -12.84 4.42 7.12
CA SER A 156 -13.50 5.49 7.87
C SER A 156 -12.61 6.07 8.97
N LYS A 157 -11.89 5.20 9.70
CA LYS A 157 -10.94 5.63 10.74
C LYS A 157 -9.81 6.48 10.16
N LEU A 158 -9.19 6.01 9.07
CA LEU A 158 -8.03 6.70 8.50
C LEU A 158 -8.42 7.94 7.70
N GLN A 159 -9.62 7.97 7.08
CA GLN A 159 -10.16 9.18 6.46
C GLN A 159 -10.24 10.33 7.47
N GLN A 160 -10.75 10.09 8.68
CA GLN A 160 -10.79 11.11 9.71
C GLN A 160 -9.40 11.67 10.07
N GLN A 161 -8.37 10.82 10.04
CA GLN A 161 -7.00 11.25 10.31
C GLN A 161 -6.42 12.05 9.13
N PHE A 162 -6.68 11.63 7.88
CA PHE A 162 -6.33 12.41 6.69
C PHE A 162 -6.97 13.79 6.74
N ASP A 163 -8.28 13.87 7.01
CA ASP A 163 -9.01 15.13 7.09
C ASP A 163 -8.47 16.05 8.18
N ALA A 164 -8.15 15.51 9.36
CA ALA A 164 -7.59 16.27 10.46
C ALA A 164 -6.22 16.87 10.11
N ILE A 165 -5.33 16.07 9.52
CA ILE A 165 -4.01 16.52 9.06
C ILE A 165 -4.16 17.58 7.96
N HIS A 166 -5.00 17.32 6.96
CA HIS A 166 -5.23 18.25 5.85
C HIS A 166 -5.71 19.62 6.35
N ASN A 167 -6.69 19.63 7.25
CA ASN A 167 -7.23 20.87 7.82
C ASN A 167 -6.15 21.64 8.60
N GLU A 168 -5.37 20.95 9.45
CA GLU A 168 -4.32 21.62 10.22
C GLU A 168 -3.22 22.17 9.33
N VAL A 169 -2.76 21.41 8.31
CA VAL A 169 -1.73 21.83 7.36
C VAL A 169 -2.17 23.05 6.56
N THR A 170 -3.43 23.04 6.06
CA THR A 170 -3.99 24.14 5.26
C THR A 170 -4.26 25.38 6.09
N GLU A 171 -4.78 25.23 7.32
CA GLU A 171 -4.99 26.36 8.25
C GLU A 171 -3.67 27.04 8.60
N ARG A 172 -2.61 26.26 8.83
CA ARG A 172 -1.25 26.77 9.13
C ARG A 172 -0.46 27.17 7.87
N GLN A 173 -1.00 26.93 6.67
CA GLN A 173 -0.37 27.22 5.37
C GLN A 173 1.06 26.64 5.24
N LEU A 174 1.26 25.41 5.74
CA LEU A 174 2.57 24.79 5.78
C LEU A 174 3.05 24.36 4.39
N SER A 175 4.32 24.63 4.14
CA SER A 175 5.02 24.15 2.96
C SER A 175 5.95 22.99 3.29
N SER A 176 6.20 22.09 2.31
CA SER A 176 7.09 20.96 2.54
C SER A 176 7.98 20.61 1.35
N LEU A 177 9.06 19.89 1.65
CA LEU A 177 9.84 19.11 0.70
C LEU A 177 9.70 17.62 1.02
N MET A 178 9.41 16.82 -0.01
CA MET A 178 9.45 15.36 0.07
C MET A 178 10.72 14.85 -0.60
N LEU A 179 11.62 14.29 0.20
CA LEU A 179 12.98 13.93 -0.20
C LEU A 179 13.26 12.46 0.00
N MET A 180 14.11 11.91 -0.86
CA MET A 180 14.66 10.56 -0.69
C MET A 180 16.18 10.63 -0.82
N ASN A 181 16.87 10.11 0.17
CA ASN A 181 18.29 9.91 0.04
C ASN A 181 18.61 8.53 -0.58
N ASN A 182 19.65 8.49 -1.41
CA ASN A 182 20.17 7.27 -2.00
C ASN A 182 21.71 7.37 -2.04
N GLY A 183 22.37 6.82 -1.05
CA GLY A 183 23.80 7.05 -0.81
C GLY A 183 24.08 8.52 -0.56
N SER A 184 24.95 9.14 -1.36
CA SER A 184 25.28 10.57 -1.26
C SER A 184 24.33 11.50 -2.02
N GLN A 185 23.33 10.96 -2.71
CA GLN A 185 22.41 11.75 -3.53
C GLN A 185 21.09 12.01 -2.80
N VAL A 186 20.53 13.20 -3.01
CA VAL A 186 19.18 13.58 -2.55
C VAL A 186 18.31 13.84 -3.76
N ALA A 187 17.17 13.15 -3.82
CA ALA A 187 16.16 13.37 -4.83
C ALA A 187 14.91 14.00 -4.20
N MET A 188 14.37 15.03 -4.84
CA MET A 188 13.10 15.68 -4.47
C MET A 188 11.96 15.10 -5.29
N PHE A 189 10.82 14.92 -4.64
CA PHE A 189 9.57 14.46 -5.24
C PHE A 189 8.49 15.51 -5.01
N GLY A 190 8.00 16.11 -6.08
CA GLY A 190 6.94 17.11 -6.06
C GLY A 190 5.55 16.53 -6.38
N LYS A 191 4.60 17.41 -6.63
CA LYS A 191 3.26 17.05 -7.12
C LYS A 191 3.35 16.23 -8.42
N GLY A 192 2.44 15.26 -8.59
CA GLY A 192 2.45 14.33 -9.71
C GLY A 192 3.56 13.28 -9.65
N SER A 193 4.31 13.20 -8.56
CA SER A 193 5.23 12.08 -8.28
C SER A 193 4.51 10.98 -7.51
N ARG A 194 5.21 9.86 -7.29
CA ARG A 194 4.70 8.75 -6.45
C ARG A 194 4.43 9.14 -4.99
N PHE A 195 4.83 10.30 -4.54
CA PHE A 195 4.61 10.83 -3.19
C PHE A 195 3.73 12.08 -3.20
N THR A 196 2.89 12.22 -4.23
CA THR A 196 1.92 13.33 -4.35
C THR A 196 0.97 13.42 -3.15
N VAL A 197 0.79 12.32 -2.40
CA VAL A 197 0.01 12.25 -1.15
C VAL A 197 0.35 13.36 -0.17
N VAL A 198 1.63 13.78 -0.11
CA VAL A 198 2.11 14.86 0.76
C VAL A 198 1.40 16.19 0.43
N PHE A 199 1.14 16.42 -0.84
CA PHE A 199 0.61 17.68 -1.35
C PHE A 199 -0.90 17.63 -1.56
N ASP A 200 -1.42 16.53 -2.10
CA ASP A 200 -2.81 16.43 -2.52
C ASP A 200 -3.72 15.97 -1.38
N GLU A 201 -3.29 14.99 -0.57
CA GLU A 201 -4.08 14.49 0.55
C GLU A 201 -3.75 15.17 1.87
N PHE A 202 -2.46 15.37 2.19
CA PHE A 202 -2.07 16.07 3.44
C PHE A 202 -2.12 17.59 3.35
N GLY A 203 -2.25 18.16 2.13
CA GLY A 203 -2.48 19.59 1.93
C GLY A 203 -1.26 20.49 2.02
N PHE A 204 -0.04 19.96 2.10
CA PHE A 204 1.17 20.80 2.11
C PHE A 204 1.34 21.54 0.77
N THR A 205 1.78 22.80 0.85
CA THR A 205 2.26 23.52 -0.33
C THR A 205 3.65 23.03 -0.69
N GLU A 206 3.91 22.79 -1.97
CA GLU A 206 5.24 22.40 -2.43
C GLU A 206 6.24 23.55 -2.26
N SER A 207 7.29 23.35 -1.48
CA SER A 207 8.41 24.29 -1.36
C SER A 207 9.31 24.14 -2.57
N ALA A 208 9.24 25.08 -3.51
CA ALA A 208 10.13 25.12 -4.66
C ALA A 208 10.93 26.40 -4.64
N SER A 209 12.26 26.33 -4.86
CA SER A 209 12.97 27.51 -5.25
C SER A 209 12.55 27.87 -6.68
N SER A 210 12.18 29.11 -6.91
CA SER A 210 11.42 29.64 -8.05
C SER A 210 12.02 29.40 -9.44
N LYS A 211 13.10 28.66 -9.59
CA LYS A 211 13.84 28.52 -10.85
C LYS A 211 13.82 27.13 -11.50
N GLU A 212 13.47 26.07 -10.78
CA GLU A 212 13.56 24.71 -11.31
C GLU A 212 12.50 23.76 -10.72
N ALA A 213 11.23 24.17 -10.69
CA ALA A 213 10.14 23.20 -10.58
C ALA A 213 10.19 22.33 -11.83
N SER A 214 11.17 21.44 -11.89
CA SER A 214 11.38 20.51 -12.97
C SER A 214 10.21 19.54 -13.00
N LYS A 215 9.79 19.19 -14.21
CA LYS A 215 8.72 18.21 -14.43
C LYS A 215 8.93 16.99 -13.55
N PRO A 216 7.86 16.46 -12.93
CA PRO A 216 7.97 15.27 -12.09
C PRO A 216 8.65 14.14 -12.84
N THR A 217 9.65 13.51 -12.22
CA THR A 217 10.29 12.32 -12.77
C THR A 217 9.98 11.10 -11.89
N PRO A 218 9.90 9.89 -12.44
CA PRO A 218 9.63 8.69 -11.65
C PRO A 218 10.65 8.42 -10.54
N HIS A 219 11.86 8.98 -10.68
CA HIS A 219 12.98 8.79 -9.74
C HIS A 219 13.27 10.02 -8.87
N GLY A 220 12.45 11.07 -8.98
CA GLY A 220 12.69 12.36 -8.37
C GLY A 220 13.77 13.18 -9.10
N ASN A 221 13.89 14.45 -8.74
CA ASN A 221 14.87 15.37 -9.28
C ASN A 221 16.02 15.51 -8.30
N LEU A 222 17.26 15.33 -8.75
CA LEU A 222 18.43 15.50 -7.91
C LEU A 222 18.57 16.97 -7.49
N ILE A 223 18.76 17.19 -6.20
CA ILE A 223 18.93 18.52 -5.62
C ILE A 223 20.14 18.56 -4.69
N SER A 224 20.63 19.77 -4.41
CA SER A 224 21.67 20.03 -3.43
C SER A 224 21.11 20.51 -2.08
N PHE A 225 21.93 20.59 -1.04
CA PHE A 225 21.53 21.16 0.24
C PHE A 225 21.32 22.67 0.17
N GLU A 226 22.00 23.38 -0.75
CA GLU A 226 21.77 24.79 -1.06
C GLU A 226 20.35 25.00 -1.60
N TYR A 227 19.88 24.09 -2.47
CA TYR A 227 18.49 24.12 -2.94
C TYR A 227 17.50 24.00 -1.77
N ILE A 228 17.73 23.06 -0.85
CA ILE A 228 16.88 22.87 0.34
C ILE A 228 16.84 24.14 1.20
N PHE A 229 18.01 24.77 1.39
CA PHE A 229 18.13 26.01 2.13
C PHE A 229 17.37 27.16 1.46
N ASP A 230 17.49 27.32 0.15
CA ASP A 230 16.84 28.38 -0.63
C ASP A 230 15.32 28.18 -0.74
N ALA A 231 14.85 26.94 -0.75
CA ALA A 231 13.43 26.58 -0.79
C ALA A 231 12.68 26.90 0.51
N LYS A 232 13.38 27.03 1.64
CA LYS A 232 12.86 27.43 2.97
C LYS A 232 11.60 26.64 3.39
N PRO A 233 11.61 25.30 3.34
CA PRO A 233 10.44 24.51 3.72
C PRO A 233 10.10 24.64 5.20
N ASP A 234 8.81 24.58 5.54
CA ASP A 234 8.32 24.50 6.93
C ASP A 234 8.46 23.09 7.49
N VAL A 235 8.41 22.08 6.61
CA VAL A 235 8.58 20.66 6.93
C VAL A 235 9.44 19.99 5.86
N ILE A 236 10.33 19.10 6.28
CA ILE A 236 11.10 18.22 5.39
C ILE A 236 10.79 16.77 5.75
N PHE A 237 10.24 16.02 4.80
CA PHE A 237 10.11 14.56 4.91
C PHE A 237 11.25 13.87 4.18
N VAL A 238 11.94 12.94 4.85
CA VAL A 238 13.11 12.25 4.31
C VAL A 238 12.91 10.75 4.36
N ILE A 239 12.92 10.09 3.20
CA ILE A 239 13.01 8.63 3.10
C ILE A 239 14.48 8.23 3.03
N ASP A 240 14.93 7.35 3.93
CA ASP A 240 16.21 6.65 3.80
C ASP A 240 16.01 5.41 2.92
N ARG A 241 16.37 5.52 1.63
CA ARG A 241 16.19 4.41 0.69
C ARG A 241 17.09 3.22 1.02
N GLU A 242 18.30 3.45 1.52
CA GLU A 242 19.20 2.34 1.87
C GLU A 242 18.63 1.51 3.02
N GLN A 243 18.01 2.17 4.00
CA GLN A 243 17.28 1.51 5.07
C GLN A 243 16.05 0.76 4.52
N ALA A 244 15.26 1.37 3.61
CA ALA A 244 14.09 0.72 3.00
C ALA A 244 14.42 -0.61 2.33
N ILE A 245 15.59 -0.71 1.70
CA ILE A 245 16.03 -1.92 0.99
C ILE A 245 16.98 -2.81 1.81
N GLY A 246 17.10 -2.56 3.14
CA GLY A 246 17.87 -3.36 4.07
C GLY A 246 19.38 -3.32 3.89
N LYS A 247 19.93 -2.26 3.27
CA LYS A 247 21.38 -2.13 3.01
C LYS A 247 22.13 -1.44 4.15
N ARG A 248 21.58 -0.34 4.67
CA ARG A 248 22.25 0.51 5.68
C ARG A 248 21.21 1.32 6.43
N GLU A 249 21.38 1.47 7.75
CA GLU A 249 20.48 2.26 8.59
C GLU A 249 21.09 3.61 8.98
N GLY A 250 20.23 4.64 9.10
CA GLY A 250 20.55 5.93 9.69
C GLY A 250 21.49 6.84 8.88
N HIS A 251 21.83 6.48 7.64
CA HIS A 251 22.71 7.30 6.82
C HIS A 251 22.11 8.67 6.47
N ALA A 252 20.80 8.70 6.20
CA ALA A 252 20.09 9.94 5.93
C ALA A 252 20.18 10.91 7.11
N LYS A 253 20.02 10.46 8.36
CA LYS A 253 20.10 11.32 9.54
C LYS A 253 21.43 12.04 9.66
N VAL A 254 22.54 11.33 9.41
CA VAL A 254 23.88 11.91 9.42
C VAL A 254 24.07 12.94 8.30
N MET A 255 23.58 12.63 7.11
CA MET A 255 23.72 13.50 5.94
C MET A 255 22.91 14.79 6.06
N PHE A 256 21.71 14.73 6.64
CA PHE A 256 20.83 15.88 6.86
C PHE A 256 21.18 16.69 8.11
N ASP A 257 22.09 16.21 8.97
CA ASP A 257 22.62 16.96 10.13
C ASP A 257 23.70 17.96 9.70
N ASN A 258 23.35 18.91 8.86
CA ASN A 258 24.25 19.93 8.34
C ASN A 258 23.72 21.36 8.55
N LYS A 259 24.59 22.35 8.38
CA LYS A 259 24.30 23.77 8.65
C LYS A 259 23.20 24.33 7.75
N LEU A 260 23.11 23.90 6.50
CA LEU A 260 22.12 24.40 5.53
C LEU A 260 20.71 23.92 5.91
N VAL A 261 20.54 22.63 6.22
CA VAL A 261 19.27 22.09 6.67
C VAL A 261 18.84 22.72 8.00
N LYS A 262 19.75 22.83 8.97
CA LYS A 262 19.48 23.47 10.28
C LYS A 262 19.07 24.92 10.17
N ALA A 263 19.47 25.64 9.13
CA ALA A 263 19.12 27.04 8.89
C ALA A 263 17.76 27.23 8.20
N THR A 264 17.12 26.16 7.72
CA THR A 264 15.74 26.22 7.18
C THR A 264 14.70 26.41 8.28
N PRO A 265 13.48 26.89 7.98
CA PRO A 265 12.36 26.88 8.94
C PRO A 265 12.11 25.49 9.52
N ALA A 266 12.16 24.44 8.68
CA ALA A 266 12.02 23.04 9.11
C ALA A 266 13.12 22.64 10.12
N GLY A 267 14.36 23.00 9.88
CA GLY A 267 15.47 22.69 10.78
C GLY A 267 15.38 23.43 12.12
N GLN A 268 15.01 24.71 12.10
CA GLN A 268 14.84 25.54 13.29
C GLN A 268 13.68 25.09 14.19
N ASN A 269 12.60 24.60 13.57
CA ASN A 269 11.40 24.13 14.27
C ASN A 269 11.39 22.61 14.52
N GLN A 270 12.53 21.90 14.31
CA GLN A 270 12.65 20.45 14.49
C GLN A 270 11.67 19.61 13.65
N ARG A 271 11.30 20.11 12.45
CA ARG A 271 10.38 19.48 11.51
C ARG A 271 11.08 18.82 10.33
N VAL A 272 12.27 18.27 10.55
CA VAL A 272 12.95 17.36 9.63
C VAL A 272 12.60 15.94 10.05
N VAL A 273 11.63 15.33 9.38
CA VAL A 273 11.05 14.04 9.73
C VAL A 273 11.68 12.95 8.87
N PHE A 274 12.35 12.01 9.50
CA PHE A 274 12.81 10.78 8.86
C PHE A 274 11.69 9.76 8.97
N VAL A 275 10.96 9.64 7.87
CA VAL A 275 9.75 8.81 7.81
C VAL A 275 10.08 7.32 7.79
N ASP A 276 9.08 6.47 8.14
CA ASP A 276 9.23 5.01 8.02
C ASP A 276 9.51 4.64 6.56
N PRO A 277 10.75 4.24 6.22
CA PRO A 277 11.12 4.04 4.83
C PRO A 277 10.42 2.84 4.20
N ASN A 278 9.98 1.87 5.00
CA ASN A 278 9.23 0.73 4.50
C ASN A 278 7.79 1.13 4.17
N ALA A 279 7.10 1.84 5.06
CA ALA A 279 5.73 2.31 4.85
C ALA A 279 5.62 3.19 3.60
N TRP A 280 6.55 4.14 3.43
CA TRP A 280 6.52 5.10 2.33
C TRP A 280 7.02 4.54 1.00
N TYR A 281 8.05 3.69 1.01
CA TYR A 281 8.73 3.29 -0.22
C TYR A 281 8.41 1.88 -0.70
N ILE A 282 8.17 0.94 0.23
CA ILE A 282 8.01 -0.49 -0.08
C ILE A 282 6.55 -0.93 0.00
N SER A 283 5.85 -0.57 1.09
CA SER A 283 4.52 -1.09 1.45
C SER A 283 3.41 -0.05 1.29
N GLY A 284 3.69 1.09 0.62
CA GLY A 284 2.68 2.15 0.43
C GLY A 284 1.36 1.60 -0.12
N GLY A 285 0.25 1.99 0.51
CA GLY A 285 -1.08 1.46 0.24
C GLY A 285 -1.50 0.27 1.11
N GLY A 286 -0.63 -0.25 1.99
CA GLY A 286 -1.01 -1.17 3.06
C GLY A 286 -1.74 -0.44 4.19
N ILE A 287 -2.50 -1.15 5.03
CA ILE A 287 -3.24 -0.53 6.15
C ILE A 287 -2.26 -0.06 7.23
N THR A 288 -1.36 -0.94 7.71
CA THR A 288 -0.33 -0.57 8.70
C THR A 288 0.61 0.49 8.15
N ALA A 289 1.01 0.36 6.88
CA ALA A 289 1.85 1.34 6.21
C ALA A 289 1.18 2.72 6.16
N THR A 290 -0.12 2.80 5.85
CA THR A 290 -0.87 4.06 5.85
C THR A 290 -1.01 4.64 7.26
N GLU A 291 -1.25 3.81 8.30
CA GLU A 291 -1.22 4.24 9.70
C GLU A 291 0.14 4.84 10.08
N SER A 292 1.25 4.22 9.65
CA SER A 292 2.61 4.72 9.88
C SER A 292 2.85 6.06 9.17
N MET A 293 2.43 6.19 7.90
CA MET A 293 2.54 7.44 7.15
C MET A 293 1.80 8.60 7.83
N LEU A 294 0.58 8.36 8.32
CA LEU A 294 -0.20 9.35 9.06
C LEU A 294 0.49 9.76 10.37
N ASN A 295 1.08 8.80 11.09
CA ASN A 295 1.85 9.09 12.31
C ASN A 295 3.10 9.92 12.02
N ASP A 296 3.84 9.61 10.94
CA ASP A 296 5.01 10.39 10.53
C ASP A 296 4.63 11.85 10.25
N VAL A 297 3.53 12.08 9.50
CA VAL A 297 3.06 13.44 9.19
C VAL A 297 2.56 14.15 10.44
N SER A 298 1.78 13.48 11.29
CA SER A 298 1.30 14.07 12.56
C SER A 298 2.47 14.48 13.47
N SER A 299 3.58 13.74 13.46
CA SER A 299 4.77 14.08 14.24
C SER A 299 5.43 15.40 13.81
N ALA A 300 5.27 15.78 12.53
CA ALA A 300 5.78 17.04 11.99
C ALA A 300 4.92 18.26 12.40
N LEU A 301 3.70 18.06 12.87
CA LEU A 301 2.75 19.13 13.20
C LEU A 301 2.82 19.54 14.67
N ASN A 302 3.41 18.69 15.53
CA ASN A 302 3.55 18.87 16.99
C ASN A 302 4.71 19.80 17.42
#